data_3da4bb961051e8ed7e21d8f4a8ebcbd9
#
_entry.id   3da4bb961051e8ed7e21d8f4a8ebcbd9
#
_cell.length_a   1.000
_cell.length_b   1.000
_cell.length_c   1.000
_cell.angle_alpha   90.00
_cell.angle_beta   90.00
_cell.angle_gamma   90.00
#
_symmetry.space_group_name_H-M   'P 1'
#
loop_
_entity.id
_entity.type
_entity.pdbx_description
1 polymer ?
#
loop_
_entity_poly.entity_id
_entity_poly.type
_entity_poly.pdbx_seq_one_letter_code
_entity_poly.pdbx_strand_id
1 'polypeptide(L)'
;ADADFVPDVPIVTHEIGQYETYPNFDEIEKYTGSLKARNFEVFRERLDEKGLLPLAHDYFEASGALAVQCYKEEMESIFRSQSLGGFQVLDIQDFSGQGTALVGVLDAFMDEKGICSPEEWREFCNDAVILAEFEDYNLESGEGFAAEIRLANYRPSGVCGKKFTAVLTCECGTELARLSGEVPKTVENYIALGRLAAQIPEFEAPKKLTLVLAVEDTDIRNHYTLMAYPKRESVDTAGAYMFEKLDAEAEKLLAAGK
;
A
#
# COMPACT_ATOMS: atom_id res chain seq x y z
N ALA A 1 -11.94 11.15 3.70
CA ALA A 1 -12.76 10.53 2.66
C ALA A 1 -14.23 10.97 2.76
N ASP A 2 -14.78 11.12 3.94
CA ASP A 2 -16.15 11.57 4.16
C ASP A 2 -16.21 13.11 4.14
N ALA A 3 -16.07 13.67 2.92
CA ALA A 3 -16.32 15.09 2.71
C ALA A 3 -17.83 15.40 2.83
N ASP A 4 -18.25 16.55 2.48
CA ASP A 4 -19.55 17.16 2.75
C ASP A 4 -20.81 16.42 2.25
N PHE A 5 -20.69 15.23 1.68
CA PHE A 5 -21.81 14.45 1.17
C PHE A 5 -21.95 13.10 1.90
N VAL A 6 -23.01 12.99 2.68
CA VAL A 6 -23.44 11.71 3.29
C VAL A 6 -24.71 11.26 2.57
N PRO A 7 -24.66 10.17 1.80
CA PRO A 7 -25.83 9.67 1.09
C PRO A 7 -26.85 9.03 2.05
N ASP A 8 -28.14 9.07 1.70
CA ASP A 8 -29.22 8.41 2.44
C ASP A 8 -29.28 6.88 2.22
N VAL A 9 -28.44 6.36 1.34
CA VAL A 9 -28.36 4.94 0.99
C VAL A 9 -26.90 4.47 1.01
N PRO A 10 -26.63 3.17 1.29
CA PRO A 10 -25.29 2.64 1.22
C PRO A 10 -24.69 2.80 -0.18
N ILE A 11 -23.48 3.32 -0.25
CA ILE A 11 -22.70 3.42 -1.49
C ILE A 11 -21.67 2.29 -1.49
N VAL A 12 -21.54 1.60 -2.61
CA VAL A 12 -20.49 0.61 -2.88
C VAL A 12 -19.59 1.19 -3.96
N THR A 13 -18.28 1.24 -3.72
CA THR A 13 -17.33 1.64 -4.76
C THR A 13 -17.24 0.55 -5.83
N HIS A 14 -17.04 0.96 -7.08
CA HIS A 14 -17.04 0.07 -8.23
C HIS A 14 -15.69 0.14 -8.95
N GLU A 15 -15.22 -1.03 -9.43
CA GLU A 15 -13.99 -1.14 -10.21
C GLU A 15 -12.74 -0.58 -9.52
N ILE A 16 -12.59 -0.84 -8.22
CA ILE A 16 -11.36 -0.48 -7.51
C ILE A 16 -10.23 -1.44 -7.86
N GLY A 17 -8.99 -0.99 -7.71
CA GLY A 17 -7.83 -1.87 -7.75
C GLY A 17 -7.26 -2.12 -9.15
N GLN A 18 -7.40 -1.20 -10.09
CA GLN A 18 -6.82 -1.34 -11.43
C GLN A 18 -5.35 -0.89 -11.44
N TYR A 19 -4.50 -1.57 -10.66
CA TYR A 19 -3.07 -1.28 -10.55
C TYR A 19 -2.26 -2.28 -11.36
N GLU A 20 -1.76 -1.85 -12.51
CA GLU A 20 -1.09 -2.71 -13.48
C GLU A 20 0.29 -3.15 -12.98
N THR A 21 0.58 -4.44 -13.16
CA THR A 21 1.92 -4.99 -12.96
C THR A 21 2.67 -5.06 -14.27
N TYR A 22 4.01 -5.03 -14.22
CA TYR A 22 4.82 -5.33 -15.39
C TYR A 22 4.62 -6.79 -15.81
N PRO A 23 4.61 -7.13 -17.11
CA PRO A 23 4.38 -8.50 -17.58
C PRO A 23 5.40 -9.51 -17.02
N ASN A 24 4.91 -10.61 -16.46
CA ASN A 24 5.75 -11.78 -16.18
C ASN A 24 5.88 -12.63 -17.46
N PHE A 25 7.03 -12.61 -18.11
CA PHE A 25 7.22 -13.30 -19.40
C PHE A 25 7.19 -14.83 -19.29
N ASP A 26 7.32 -15.41 -18.11
CA ASP A 26 7.18 -16.86 -17.91
C ASP A 26 5.74 -17.35 -18.18
N GLU A 27 4.76 -16.44 -18.10
CA GLU A 27 3.36 -16.75 -18.43
C GLU A 27 3.15 -17.07 -19.93
N ILE A 28 4.06 -16.65 -20.81
CA ILE A 28 3.98 -16.93 -22.27
C ILE A 28 3.83 -18.43 -22.54
N GLU A 29 4.52 -19.27 -21.77
CA GLU A 29 4.50 -20.72 -21.93
C GLU A 29 3.16 -21.37 -21.55
N LYS A 30 2.33 -20.68 -20.78
CA LYS A 30 0.98 -21.13 -20.41
C LYS A 30 -0.01 -21.07 -21.57
N TYR A 31 0.26 -20.25 -22.59
CA TYR A 31 -0.62 -20.05 -23.74
C TYR A 31 -0.45 -21.15 -24.79
N THR A 32 -0.86 -22.37 -24.46
CA THR A 32 -0.72 -23.57 -25.30
C THR A 32 -1.85 -23.77 -26.31
N GLY A 33 -2.93 -22.97 -26.22
CA GLY A 33 -4.12 -23.08 -27.05
C GLY A 33 -4.11 -22.20 -28.31
N SER A 34 -5.29 -21.81 -28.73
CA SER A 34 -5.50 -20.95 -29.90
C SER A 34 -5.08 -19.49 -29.68
N LEU A 35 -5.21 -19.01 -28.45
CA LEU A 35 -4.76 -17.69 -28.05
C LEU A 35 -3.24 -17.68 -27.88
N LYS A 36 -2.62 -16.57 -28.27
CA LYS A 36 -1.19 -16.32 -28.10
C LYS A 36 -0.98 -15.16 -27.13
N ALA A 37 0.07 -15.24 -26.37
CA ALA A 37 0.49 -14.18 -25.44
C ALA A 37 1.13 -12.99 -26.19
N ARG A 38 0.49 -12.48 -27.26
CA ARG A 38 1.10 -11.49 -28.15
C ARG A 38 1.45 -10.17 -27.45
N ASN A 39 0.67 -9.77 -26.45
CA ASN A 39 1.00 -8.63 -25.60
C ASN A 39 2.33 -8.84 -24.87
N PHE A 40 2.52 -9.97 -24.19
CA PHE A 40 3.78 -10.29 -23.49
C PHE A 40 4.96 -10.41 -24.46
N GLU A 41 4.75 -11.06 -25.61
CA GLU A 41 5.80 -11.19 -26.63
C GLU A 41 6.28 -9.80 -27.11
N VAL A 42 5.35 -8.87 -27.39
CA VAL A 42 5.69 -7.50 -27.82
C VAL A 42 6.43 -6.73 -26.72
N PHE A 43 5.99 -6.84 -25.46
CA PHE A 43 6.71 -6.20 -24.35
C PHE A 43 8.12 -6.76 -24.21
N ARG A 44 8.27 -8.08 -24.29
CA ARG A 44 9.58 -8.75 -24.23
C ARG A 44 10.50 -8.32 -25.38
N GLU A 45 10.00 -8.33 -26.63
CA GLU A 45 10.74 -7.86 -27.80
C GLU A 45 11.25 -6.42 -27.62
N ARG A 46 10.36 -5.50 -27.19
CA ARG A 46 10.73 -4.09 -26.96
C ARG A 46 11.73 -3.90 -25.82
N LEU A 47 11.65 -4.72 -24.80
CA LEU A 47 12.58 -4.66 -23.68
C LEU A 47 13.97 -5.16 -24.09
N ASP A 48 14.01 -6.23 -24.90
CA ASP A 48 15.24 -6.78 -25.45
C ASP A 48 15.94 -5.79 -26.40
N GLU A 49 15.18 -5.15 -27.30
CA GLU A 49 15.69 -4.10 -28.19
C GLU A 49 16.39 -2.94 -27.45
N LYS A 50 15.95 -2.69 -26.20
CA LYS A 50 16.54 -1.67 -25.32
C LYS A 50 17.69 -2.18 -24.45
N GLY A 51 18.02 -3.48 -24.52
CA GLY A 51 19.02 -4.11 -23.66
C GLY A 51 18.61 -4.21 -22.18
N LEU A 52 17.31 -4.11 -21.88
CA LEU A 52 16.77 -4.10 -20.52
C LEU A 52 16.12 -5.43 -20.11
N LEU A 53 16.11 -6.43 -21.00
CA LEU A 53 15.47 -7.73 -20.73
C LEU A 53 15.96 -8.40 -19.42
N PRO A 54 17.26 -8.29 -19.02
CA PRO A 54 17.72 -8.83 -17.74
C PRO A 54 17.04 -8.23 -16.49
N LEU A 55 16.41 -7.06 -16.61
CA LEU A 55 15.70 -6.38 -15.52
C LEU A 55 14.20 -6.69 -15.51
N ALA A 56 13.71 -7.55 -16.40
CA ALA A 56 12.26 -7.81 -16.54
C ALA A 56 11.63 -8.31 -15.24
N HIS A 57 12.32 -9.22 -14.54
CA HIS A 57 11.85 -9.76 -13.26
C HIS A 57 11.81 -8.69 -12.17
N ASP A 58 12.83 -7.85 -12.07
CA ASP A 58 12.87 -6.74 -11.11
C ASP A 58 11.71 -5.75 -11.35
N TYR A 59 11.38 -5.48 -12.63
CA TYR A 59 10.23 -4.63 -12.98
C TYR A 59 8.91 -5.28 -12.58
N PHE A 60 8.78 -6.59 -12.78
CA PHE A 60 7.59 -7.32 -12.36
C PHE A 60 7.43 -7.29 -10.82
N GLU A 61 8.47 -7.63 -10.07
CA GLU A 61 8.43 -7.63 -8.60
C GLU A 61 8.16 -6.23 -8.04
N ALA A 62 8.85 -5.20 -8.55
CA ALA A 62 8.68 -3.84 -8.07
C ALA A 62 7.27 -3.29 -8.35
N SER A 63 6.74 -3.51 -9.57
CA SER A 63 5.38 -3.09 -9.92
C SER A 63 4.32 -3.90 -9.16
N GLY A 64 4.55 -5.19 -8.95
CA GLY A 64 3.68 -6.05 -8.15
C GLY A 64 3.60 -5.60 -6.70
N ALA A 65 4.73 -5.31 -6.07
CA ALA A 65 4.78 -4.79 -4.69
C ALA A 65 4.04 -3.44 -4.57
N LEU A 66 4.22 -2.54 -5.55
CA LEU A 66 3.49 -1.28 -5.59
C LEU A 66 1.99 -1.49 -5.78
N ALA A 67 1.58 -2.37 -6.69
CA ALA A 67 0.18 -2.68 -6.94
C ALA A 67 -0.52 -3.20 -5.67
N VAL A 68 0.11 -4.13 -4.94
CA VAL A 68 -0.43 -4.66 -3.67
C VAL A 68 -0.58 -3.55 -2.62
N GLN A 69 0.40 -2.65 -2.50
CA GLN A 69 0.31 -1.51 -1.60
C GLN A 69 -0.84 -0.57 -1.99
N CYS A 70 -1.04 -0.31 -3.27
CA CYS A 70 -2.14 0.50 -3.76
C CYS A 70 -3.50 -0.15 -3.48
N TYR A 71 -3.64 -1.46 -3.70
CA TYR A 71 -4.82 -2.23 -3.30
C TYR A 71 -5.14 -2.07 -1.81
N LYS A 72 -4.11 -2.24 -0.98
CA LYS A 72 -4.22 -2.09 0.47
C LYS A 72 -4.73 -0.70 0.86
N GLU A 73 -4.10 0.36 0.36
CA GLU A 73 -4.47 1.73 0.67
C GLU A 73 -5.90 2.06 0.22
N GLU A 74 -6.30 1.61 -0.95
CA GLU A 74 -7.64 1.86 -1.48
C GLU A 74 -8.70 1.15 -0.66
N MET A 75 -8.53 -0.15 -0.35
CA MET A 75 -9.46 -0.91 0.47
C MET A 75 -9.52 -0.38 1.91
N GLU A 76 -8.39 -0.07 2.51
CA GLU A 76 -8.35 0.51 3.86
C GLU A 76 -9.01 1.89 3.92
N SER A 77 -8.88 2.71 2.86
CA SER A 77 -9.58 4.00 2.81
C SER A 77 -11.10 3.83 2.80
N ILE A 78 -11.60 2.75 2.19
CA ILE A 78 -13.03 2.41 2.23
C ILE A 78 -13.46 1.96 3.62
N PHE A 79 -12.66 1.13 4.30
CA PHE A 79 -12.93 0.73 5.67
C PHE A 79 -12.90 1.92 6.67
N ARG A 80 -12.10 2.95 6.40
CA ARG A 80 -12.07 4.20 7.19
C ARG A 80 -13.27 5.10 6.93
N SER A 81 -14.00 4.90 5.81
CA SER A 81 -15.18 5.69 5.47
C SER A 81 -16.42 5.17 6.18
N GLN A 82 -17.18 6.08 6.80
CA GLN A 82 -18.46 5.76 7.43
C GLN A 82 -19.64 5.79 6.44
N SER A 83 -19.44 6.37 5.27
CA SER A 83 -20.48 6.50 4.23
C SER A 83 -20.43 5.42 3.16
N LEU A 84 -19.36 4.61 3.11
CA LEU A 84 -19.23 3.50 2.16
C LEU A 84 -19.68 2.19 2.78
N GLY A 85 -20.54 1.47 2.06
CA GLY A 85 -21.06 0.16 2.46
C GLY A 85 -20.25 -1.04 1.97
N GLY A 86 -19.23 -0.79 1.14
CA GLY A 86 -18.39 -1.85 0.59
C GLY A 86 -17.69 -1.46 -0.70
N PHE A 87 -17.08 -2.45 -1.35
CA PHE A 87 -16.33 -2.25 -2.60
C PHE A 87 -16.44 -3.47 -3.53
N GLN A 88 -16.16 -3.23 -4.81
CA GLN A 88 -15.99 -4.26 -5.83
C GLN A 88 -14.63 -4.09 -6.48
N VAL A 89 -13.82 -5.14 -6.46
CA VAL A 89 -12.49 -5.16 -7.07
C VAL A 89 -12.61 -5.50 -8.56
N LEU A 90 -11.90 -4.79 -9.41
CA LEU A 90 -11.70 -5.12 -10.81
C LEU A 90 -10.21 -5.06 -11.15
N ASP A 91 -9.55 -6.20 -11.23
CA ASP A 91 -9.95 -7.59 -11.13
C ASP A 91 -9.06 -8.34 -10.13
N ILE A 92 -9.48 -9.49 -9.62
CA ILE A 92 -8.60 -10.35 -8.83
C ILE A 92 -7.60 -11.10 -9.72
N GLN A 93 -7.93 -11.24 -11.01
CA GLN A 93 -7.10 -11.86 -12.04
C GLN A 93 -6.81 -10.89 -13.18
N ASP A 94 -5.78 -11.18 -13.95
CA ASP A 94 -5.50 -10.44 -15.18
C ASP A 94 -6.61 -10.65 -16.21
N PHE A 95 -7.03 -9.56 -16.85
CA PHE A 95 -8.07 -9.61 -17.86
C PHE A 95 -7.46 -9.85 -19.24
N SER A 96 -7.52 -11.09 -19.72
CA SER A 96 -6.96 -11.52 -21.01
C SER A 96 -7.63 -10.88 -22.23
N GLY A 97 -8.82 -10.32 -22.09
CA GLY A 97 -9.53 -9.60 -23.16
C GLY A 97 -8.95 -8.22 -23.47
N GLN A 98 -8.12 -7.69 -22.61
CA GLN A 98 -7.44 -6.40 -22.76
C GLN A 98 -5.95 -6.57 -22.45
N GLY A 99 -5.11 -6.50 -23.47
CA GLY A 99 -3.72 -6.93 -23.42
C GLY A 99 -2.80 -6.18 -22.45
N THR A 100 -3.25 -5.08 -21.86
CA THR A 100 -2.51 -4.32 -20.85
C THR A 100 -3.16 -4.38 -19.47
N ALA A 101 -4.31 -5.02 -19.31
CA ALA A 101 -5.00 -5.12 -18.04
C ALA A 101 -4.41 -6.25 -17.16
N LEU A 102 -3.13 -6.11 -16.78
CA LEU A 102 -2.39 -7.00 -15.90
C LEU A 102 -2.54 -6.55 -14.45
N VAL A 103 -3.81 -6.42 -14.01
CA VAL A 103 -4.17 -5.77 -12.75
C VAL A 103 -4.39 -6.77 -11.62
N GLY A 104 -4.49 -8.07 -11.90
CA GLY A 104 -4.80 -9.09 -10.91
C GLY A 104 -3.60 -9.45 -10.01
N VAL A 105 -3.91 -9.99 -8.84
CA VAL A 105 -2.94 -10.74 -8.02
C VAL A 105 -2.79 -12.18 -8.51
N LEU A 106 -3.74 -12.61 -9.34
CA LEU A 106 -3.70 -13.86 -10.11
C LEU A 106 -3.47 -13.54 -11.59
N ASP A 107 -2.85 -14.45 -12.31
CA ASP A 107 -2.70 -14.34 -13.75
C ASP A 107 -4.01 -14.68 -14.51
N ALA A 108 -4.00 -14.61 -15.83
CA ALA A 108 -5.17 -14.91 -16.68
C ALA A 108 -5.64 -16.38 -16.60
N PHE A 109 -4.86 -17.26 -15.98
CA PHE A 109 -5.18 -18.68 -15.75
C PHE A 109 -5.62 -18.99 -14.31
N MET A 110 -5.78 -17.96 -13.49
CA MET A 110 -6.11 -18.06 -12.05
C MET A 110 -4.98 -18.65 -11.19
N ASP A 111 -3.74 -18.65 -11.70
CA ASP A 111 -2.57 -19.02 -10.93
C ASP A 111 -2.01 -17.81 -10.18
N GLU A 112 -1.41 -18.04 -9.03
CA GLU A 112 -0.77 -16.99 -8.24
C GLU A 112 0.41 -16.36 -9.00
N LYS A 113 0.45 -15.03 -9.06
CA LYS A 113 1.59 -14.28 -9.62
C LYS A 113 2.77 -14.20 -8.65
N GLY A 114 2.59 -14.58 -7.39
CA GLY A 114 3.62 -14.49 -6.35
C GLY A 114 3.87 -13.09 -5.80
N ILE A 115 3.04 -12.10 -6.15
CA ILE A 115 3.19 -10.72 -5.69
C ILE A 115 2.48 -10.44 -4.37
N CYS A 116 1.54 -11.29 -3.95
CA CYS A 116 0.81 -11.18 -2.70
C CYS A 116 0.38 -12.56 -2.23
N SER A 117 0.66 -12.91 -0.99
CA SER A 117 0.15 -14.15 -0.40
C SER A 117 -1.33 -14.01 0.02
N PRO A 118 -2.09 -15.12 0.14
CA PRO A 118 -3.46 -15.08 0.67
C PRO A 118 -3.54 -14.49 2.09
N GLU A 119 -2.49 -14.67 2.90
CA GLU A 119 -2.39 -14.13 4.24
C GLU A 119 -2.21 -12.62 4.23
N GLU A 120 -1.36 -12.09 3.35
CA GLU A 120 -1.17 -10.64 3.16
C GLU A 120 -2.44 -9.99 2.62
N TRP A 121 -3.09 -10.61 1.63
CA TRP A 121 -4.35 -10.12 1.10
C TRP A 121 -5.42 -9.96 2.18
N ARG A 122 -5.48 -10.89 3.14
CA ARG A 122 -6.42 -10.84 4.25
C ARG A 122 -6.12 -9.76 5.28
N GLU A 123 -4.95 -9.18 5.29
CA GLU A 123 -4.64 -8.07 6.20
C GLU A 123 -5.51 -6.84 5.92
N PHE A 124 -5.91 -6.63 4.65
CA PHE A 124 -6.71 -5.49 4.21
C PHE A 124 -8.01 -5.85 3.47
N CYS A 125 -8.20 -7.10 3.09
CA CYS A 125 -9.42 -7.60 2.45
C CYS A 125 -10.03 -8.73 3.27
N ASN A 126 -10.73 -8.39 4.33
CA ASN A 126 -11.32 -9.32 5.29
C ASN A 126 -12.61 -8.74 5.89
N ASP A 127 -13.41 -9.56 6.57
CA ASP A 127 -14.61 -9.15 7.29
C ASP A 127 -14.31 -8.42 8.62
N ALA A 128 -13.06 -8.46 9.08
CA ALA A 128 -12.54 -7.59 10.13
C ALA A 128 -11.09 -7.20 9.83
N VAL A 129 -10.82 -5.88 9.79
CA VAL A 129 -9.51 -5.32 9.47
C VAL A 129 -9.08 -4.37 10.57
N ILE A 130 -7.90 -4.62 11.16
CA ILE A 130 -7.28 -3.70 12.12
C ILE A 130 -6.44 -2.68 11.36
N LEU A 131 -6.63 -1.39 11.66
CA LEU A 131 -6.12 -0.26 10.88
C LEU A 131 -5.28 0.67 11.76
N ALA A 132 -4.28 1.30 11.13
CA ALA A 132 -3.59 2.45 11.69
C ALA A 132 -3.83 3.68 10.81
N GLU A 133 -4.20 4.80 11.43
CA GLU A 133 -4.38 6.09 10.78
C GLU A 133 -3.23 7.00 11.22
N PHE A 134 -2.37 7.39 10.30
CA PHE A 134 -1.21 8.26 10.51
C PHE A 134 -1.01 9.15 9.27
N GLU A 135 -0.19 10.19 9.42
CA GLU A 135 -0.08 11.25 8.40
C GLU A 135 0.87 10.88 7.26
N ASP A 136 2.03 10.30 7.56
CA ASP A 136 3.08 10.07 6.55
C ASP A 136 3.78 8.72 6.78
N TYR A 137 4.19 8.09 5.67
CA TYR A 137 5.02 6.90 5.65
C TYR A 137 6.52 7.22 5.77
N ASN A 138 6.91 8.46 5.48
CA ASN A 138 8.27 8.93 5.53
C ASN A 138 8.44 9.87 6.72
N LEU A 139 9.27 9.47 7.67
CA LEU A 139 9.50 10.16 8.92
C LEU A 139 10.90 10.76 8.95
N GLU A 140 11.08 11.87 9.65
CA GLU A 140 12.38 12.43 9.92
C GLU A 140 12.88 11.97 11.29
N SER A 141 14.18 11.67 11.41
CA SER A 141 14.82 11.35 12.69
C SER A 141 14.59 12.47 13.71
N GLY A 142 14.26 12.08 14.93
CA GLY A 142 13.96 13.02 16.01
C GLY A 142 12.52 13.59 16.01
N GLU A 143 11.68 13.25 15.05
CA GLU A 143 10.28 13.69 15.07
C GLU A 143 9.37 12.75 15.87
N GLY A 144 8.17 13.26 16.22
CA GLY A 144 7.12 12.47 16.85
C GLY A 144 6.28 11.74 15.83
N PHE A 145 6.08 10.44 16.02
CA PHE A 145 5.12 9.63 15.26
C PHE A 145 3.89 9.33 16.11
N ALA A 146 2.71 9.37 15.52
CA ALA A 146 1.48 8.92 16.16
C ALA A 146 0.55 8.24 15.16
N ALA A 147 -0.13 7.19 15.61
CA ALA A 147 -1.14 6.47 14.84
C ALA A 147 -2.37 6.20 15.70
N GLU A 148 -3.56 6.50 15.18
CA GLU A 148 -4.83 6.08 15.76
C GLU A 148 -5.10 4.64 15.32
N ILE A 149 -5.27 3.74 16.27
CA ILE A 149 -5.53 2.32 16.01
C ILE A 149 -7.04 2.09 16.03
N ARG A 150 -7.54 1.51 14.95
CA ARG A 150 -8.95 1.25 14.72
C ARG A 150 -9.18 -0.21 14.34
N LEU A 151 -10.42 -0.68 14.50
CA LEU A 151 -10.86 -1.97 13.99
C LEU A 151 -12.16 -1.78 13.22
N ALA A 152 -12.11 -2.01 11.91
CA ALA A 152 -13.29 -2.19 11.09
C ALA A 152 -13.76 -3.63 11.27
N ASN A 153 -14.94 -3.85 11.87
CA ASN A 153 -15.43 -5.18 12.26
C ASN A 153 -16.84 -5.41 11.73
N TYR A 154 -16.94 -6.26 10.73
CA TYR A 154 -18.21 -6.70 10.16
C TYR A 154 -18.50 -8.17 10.48
N ARG A 155 -17.68 -8.80 11.34
CA ARG A 155 -17.92 -10.16 11.83
C ARG A 155 -19.10 -10.20 12.77
N PRO A 156 -19.97 -11.20 12.68
CA PRO A 156 -21.14 -11.31 13.57
C PRO A 156 -20.78 -11.58 15.04
N SER A 157 -19.58 -12.12 15.31
CA SER A 157 -19.13 -12.44 16.67
C SER A 157 -17.64 -12.73 16.75
N GLY A 158 -17.11 -12.85 17.96
CA GLY A 158 -15.80 -13.46 18.22
C GLY A 158 -14.62 -12.51 18.37
N VAL A 159 -14.82 -11.19 18.32
CA VAL A 159 -13.74 -10.20 18.43
C VAL A 159 -13.76 -9.44 19.74
N CYS A 160 -14.95 -9.13 20.29
CA CYS A 160 -15.11 -8.39 21.54
C CYS A 160 -14.41 -9.09 22.72
N GLY A 161 -13.69 -8.35 23.53
CA GLY A 161 -12.96 -8.85 24.69
C GLY A 161 -11.65 -9.57 24.36
N LYS A 162 -11.31 -9.77 23.08
CA LYS A 162 -9.99 -10.27 22.69
C LYS A 162 -8.94 -9.19 22.85
N LYS A 163 -7.73 -9.60 23.19
CA LYS A 163 -6.61 -8.68 23.31
C LYS A 163 -6.13 -8.26 21.92
N PHE A 164 -5.66 -7.03 21.83
CA PHE A 164 -4.98 -6.54 20.63
C PHE A 164 -3.63 -5.94 21.01
N THR A 165 -2.75 -5.89 20.02
CA THR A 165 -1.45 -5.24 20.10
C THR A 165 -1.20 -4.40 18.86
N ALA A 166 -0.50 -3.27 19.04
CA ALA A 166 0.11 -2.47 17.98
C ALA A 166 1.55 -2.19 18.40
N VAL A 167 2.53 -2.57 17.58
CA VAL A 167 3.94 -2.52 17.94
C VAL A 167 4.73 -1.90 16.81
N LEU A 168 5.41 -0.79 17.10
CA LEU A 168 6.35 -0.15 16.18
C LEU A 168 7.77 -0.62 16.50
N THR A 169 8.44 -1.21 15.51
CA THR A 169 9.82 -1.70 15.64
C THR A 169 10.73 -1.12 14.55
N CYS A 170 11.99 -0.90 14.91
CA CYS A 170 13.05 -0.61 13.94
C CYS A 170 13.60 -1.93 13.37
N GLU A 171 14.08 -1.94 12.13
CA GLU A 171 14.82 -3.06 11.54
C GLU A 171 16.03 -3.52 12.35
N CYS A 172 16.54 -2.67 13.22
CA CYS A 172 17.57 -3.00 14.21
C CYS A 172 17.09 -3.94 15.35
N GLY A 173 15.77 -4.29 15.36
CA GLY A 173 15.16 -5.12 16.39
C GLY A 173 14.67 -4.36 17.63
N THR A 174 14.83 -3.04 17.67
CA THR A 174 14.39 -2.21 18.81
C THR A 174 12.89 -1.92 18.70
N GLU A 175 12.14 -2.21 19.75
CA GLU A 175 10.75 -1.77 19.90
C GLU A 175 10.75 -0.28 20.28
N LEU A 176 10.11 0.54 19.46
CA LEU A 176 10.01 1.99 19.66
C LEU A 176 8.74 2.38 20.42
N ALA A 177 7.65 1.67 20.19
CA ALA A 177 6.39 1.89 20.90
C ALA A 177 5.52 0.64 20.88
N ARG A 178 4.67 0.53 21.91
CA ARG A 178 3.65 -0.52 22.03
C ARG A 178 2.35 0.06 22.59
N LEU A 179 1.25 -0.29 21.95
CA LEU A 179 -0.09 -0.16 22.47
C LEU A 179 -0.69 -1.56 22.61
N SER A 180 -1.36 -1.84 23.71
CA SER A 180 -2.10 -3.08 23.92
C SER A 180 -3.37 -2.79 24.73
N GLY A 181 -4.39 -3.62 24.52
CA GLY A 181 -5.66 -3.50 25.21
C GLY A 181 -6.60 -4.63 24.86
N GLU A 182 -7.86 -4.45 25.16
CA GLU A 182 -8.94 -5.37 24.80
C GLU A 182 -9.89 -4.66 23.83
N VAL A 183 -10.38 -5.39 22.83
CA VAL A 183 -11.40 -4.89 21.91
C VAL A 183 -12.67 -4.62 22.69
N PRO A 184 -13.17 -3.38 22.74
CA PRO A 184 -14.33 -3.02 23.53
C PRO A 184 -15.60 -3.73 23.03
N LYS A 185 -16.53 -3.95 23.95
CA LYS A 185 -17.86 -4.45 23.60
C LYS A 185 -18.71 -3.27 23.11
N THR A 186 -18.95 -3.23 21.80
CA THR A 186 -19.74 -2.18 21.14
C THR A 186 -20.60 -2.77 20.04
N VAL A 187 -21.57 -2.02 19.58
CA VAL A 187 -22.38 -2.30 18.39
C VAL A 187 -21.86 -1.57 17.15
N GLU A 188 -20.86 -0.72 17.31
CA GLU A 188 -20.24 0.02 16.21
C GLU A 188 -19.34 -0.92 15.38
N ASN A 189 -19.33 -0.72 14.08
CA ASN A 189 -18.47 -1.47 13.18
C ASN A 189 -17.08 -0.86 13.02
N TYR A 190 -16.91 0.44 13.36
CA TYR A 190 -15.64 1.14 13.30
C TYR A 190 -15.19 1.53 14.70
N ILE A 191 -14.36 0.71 15.29
CA ILE A 191 -14.06 0.69 16.73
C ILE A 191 -12.74 1.39 17.01
N ALA A 192 -12.74 2.41 17.87
CA ALA A 192 -11.50 3.01 18.37
C ALA A 192 -10.82 2.07 19.37
N LEU A 193 -9.57 1.72 19.14
CA LEU A 193 -8.76 0.89 20.02
C LEU A 193 -7.76 1.70 20.85
N GLY A 194 -7.35 2.88 20.38
CA GLY A 194 -6.45 3.79 21.07
C GLY A 194 -5.41 4.43 20.15
N ARG A 195 -4.49 5.18 20.77
CA ARG A 195 -3.42 5.90 20.07
C ARG A 195 -2.07 5.34 20.46
N LEU A 196 -1.30 4.90 19.45
CA LEU A 196 0.12 4.59 19.60
C LEU A 196 0.92 5.87 19.31
N ALA A 197 1.91 6.17 20.15
CA ALA A 197 2.81 7.30 19.93
C ALA A 197 4.26 6.88 20.21
N ALA A 198 5.19 7.40 19.43
CA ALA A 198 6.62 7.17 19.55
C ALA A 198 7.40 8.45 19.28
N GLN A 199 8.57 8.56 19.87
CA GLN A 199 9.61 9.47 19.43
C GLN A 199 10.56 8.68 18.53
N ILE A 200 10.71 9.10 17.29
CA ILE A 200 11.63 8.45 16.36
C ILE A 200 13.06 8.76 16.78
N PRO A 201 13.93 7.76 16.99
CA PRO A 201 15.33 8.00 17.33
C PRO A 201 16.09 8.75 16.24
N GLU A 202 17.19 9.37 16.63
CA GLU A 202 18.16 9.91 15.66
C GLU A 202 18.86 8.76 14.93
N PHE A 203 18.88 8.82 13.61
CA PHE A 203 19.53 7.84 12.75
C PHE A 203 20.55 8.55 11.85
N GLU A 204 21.73 7.96 11.66
CA GLU A 204 22.75 8.44 10.73
C GLU A 204 22.49 8.02 9.26
N ALA A 205 21.65 7.01 9.05
CA ALA A 205 21.25 6.49 7.75
C ALA A 205 19.78 6.12 7.75
N PRO A 206 19.09 6.08 6.58
CA PRO A 206 17.70 5.67 6.50
C PRO A 206 17.44 4.33 7.19
N LYS A 207 16.32 4.23 7.91
CA LYS A 207 15.92 3.04 8.65
C LYS A 207 14.49 2.65 8.29
N LYS A 208 14.29 1.35 8.03
CA LYS A 208 12.97 0.75 7.92
C LYS A 208 12.37 0.56 9.31
N LEU A 209 11.16 1.06 9.49
CA LEU A 209 10.32 0.79 10.65
C LEU A 209 9.14 -0.06 10.23
N THR A 210 8.68 -0.93 11.13
CA THR A 210 7.50 -1.77 10.88
C THR A 210 6.52 -1.60 12.02
N LEU A 211 5.30 -1.18 11.69
CA LEU A 211 4.17 -1.15 12.60
C LEU A 211 3.34 -2.41 12.38
N VAL A 212 3.28 -3.30 13.36
CA VAL A 212 2.51 -4.55 13.31
C VAL A 212 1.31 -4.44 14.23
N LEU A 213 0.13 -4.76 13.71
CA LEU A 213 -1.13 -4.80 14.42
C LEU A 213 -1.68 -6.23 14.44
N ALA A 214 -2.24 -6.66 15.56
CA ALA A 214 -2.87 -7.97 15.66
C ALA A 214 -3.95 -8.02 16.74
N VAL A 215 -4.97 -8.86 16.51
CA VAL A 215 -5.93 -9.29 17.53
C VAL A 215 -5.63 -10.75 17.87
N GLU A 216 -5.33 -11.03 19.16
CA GLU A 216 -4.89 -12.34 19.61
C GLU A 216 -5.95 -13.43 19.34
N ASP A 217 -5.49 -14.64 19.06
CA ASP A 217 -6.33 -15.81 18.74
C ASP A 217 -7.32 -15.58 17.58
N THR A 218 -6.91 -14.77 16.58
CA THR A 218 -7.67 -14.53 15.33
C THR A 218 -6.72 -14.46 14.15
N ASP A 219 -7.29 -14.39 12.95
CA ASP A 219 -6.59 -14.08 11.70
C ASP A 219 -6.48 -12.57 11.42
N ILE A 220 -6.98 -11.72 12.35
CA ILE A 220 -6.97 -10.25 12.20
C ILE A 220 -5.57 -9.74 12.53
N ARG A 221 -4.85 -9.35 11.52
CA ARG A 221 -3.54 -8.73 11.61
C ARG A 221 -3.36 -7.73 10.47
N ASN A 222 -2.43 -6.82 10.63
CA ASN A 222 -2.05 -5.86 9.60
C ASN A 222 -0.64 -5.37 9.86
N HIS A 223 0.03 -4.87 8.84
CA HIS A 223 1.34 -4.23 9.03
C HIS A 223 1.51 -3.03 8.08
N TYR A 224 2.36 -2.11 8.51
CA TYR A 224 2.75 -0.94 7.73
C TYR A 224 4.27 -0.80 7.76
N THR A 225 4.86 -0.56 6.60
CA THR A 225 6.28 -0.23 6.47
C THR A 225 6.44 1.27 6.39
N LEU A 226 7.23 1.84 7.30
CA LEU A 226 7.56 3.25 7.37
C LEU A 226 9.06 3.41 7.14
N MET A 227 9.48 4.56 6.63
CA MET A 227 10.90 4.89 6.45
C MET A 227 11.25 6.10 7.30
N ALA A 228 12.25 5.95 8.16
CA ALA A 228 12.82 7.06 8.93
C ALA A 228 14.14 7.49 8.28
N TYR A 229 14.21 8.76 7.90
CA TYR A 229 15.38 9.37 7.27
C TYR A 229 16.16 10.22 8.26
N PRO A 230 17.49 10.32 8.13
CA PRO A 230 18.27 11.29 8.87
C PRO A 230 17.72 12.69 8.70
N LYS A 231 17.86 13.52 9.73
CA LYS A 231 17.50 14.93 9.66
C LYS A 231 18.18 15.60 8.47
N ARG A 232 17.42 16.33 7.69
CA ARG A 232 17.90 16.96 6.47
C ARG A 232 18.88 18.08 6.87
N GLU A 233 20.13 17.95 6.49
CA GLU A 233 21.06 19.07 6.53
C GLU A 233 20.71 20.07 5.43
N SER A 234 20.98 21.35 5.67
CA SER A 234 20.82 22.36 4.64
C SER A 234 21.75 22.06 3.47
N VAL A 235 21.18 21.86 2.29
CA VAL A 235 21.98 21.70 1.07
C VAL A 235 22.55 23.04 0.69
N ASP A 236 23.89 23.12 0.55
CA ASP A 236 24.52 24.29 -0.06
C ASP A 236 24.12 24.35 -1.54
N THR A 237 23.30 25.31 -1.88
CA THR A 237 22.82 25.53 -3.24
C THR A 237 23.70 26.52 -4.01
N ALA A 238 24.94 26.77 -3.55
CA ALA A 238 25.84 27.74 -4.18
C ALA A 238 25.95 27.51 -5.70
N GLY A 239 25.47 28.48 -6.45
CA GLY A 239 25.43 28.41 -7.92
C GLY A 239 24.22 27.73 -8.55
N ALA A 240 23.28 27.20 -7.77
CA ALA A 240 22.02 26.69 -8.24
C ALA A 240 20.84 27.63 -7.86
N TYR A 241 19.89 27.76 -8.75
CA TYR A 241 18.64 28.47 -8.48
C TYR A 241 17.55 27.44 -8.24
N MET A 242 16.84 27.54 -7.11
CA MET A 242 15.75 26.65 -6.76
C MET A 242 14.41 27.36 -6.91
N PHE A 243 13.48 26.72 -7.60
CA PHE A 243 12.12 27.21 -7.83
C PHE A 243 11.12 26.11 -7.46
N GLU A 244 10.05 26.47 -6.80
CA GLU A 244 8.91 25.57 -6.53
C GLU A 244 7.97 25.46 -7.73
N LYS A 245 8.04 26.41 -8.65
CA LYS A 245 7.20 26.48 -9.85
C LYS A 245 8.03 26.95 -11.04
N LEU A 246 7.65 26.50 -12.24
CA LEU A 246 8.17 27.05 -13.49
C LEU A 246 7.42 28.38 -13.79
N ASP A 247 7.92 29.47 -13.22
CA ASP A 247 7.43 30.82 -13.45
C ASP A 247 8.30 31.60 -14.45
N ALA A 248 7.92 32.85 -14.75
CA ALA A 248 8.63 33.66 -15.72
C ALA A 248 10.10 33.97 -15.34
N GLU A 249 10.44 33.93 -14.06
CA GLU A 249 11.81 34.08 -13.59
C GLU A 249 12.64 32.81 -13.82
N ALA A 250 12.05 31.64 -13.50
CA ALA A 250 12.64 30.33 -13.79
C ALA A 250 12.86 30.14 -15.29
N GLU A 251 11.88 30.48 -16.12
CA GLU A 251 11.99 30.42 -17.58
C GLU A 251 13.12 31.34 -18.12
N LYS A 252 13.24 32.54 -17.57
CA LYS A 252 14.29 33.52 -17.95
C LYS A 252 15.69 32.96 -17.61
N LEU A 253 15.86 32.33 -16.46
CA LEU A 253 17.15 31.77 -16.05
C LEU A 253 17.50 30.51 -16.89
N LEU A 254 16.52 29.66 -17.15
CA LEU A 254 16.71 28.51 -18.06
C LEU A 254 17.11 28.97 -19.47
N ALA A 255 16.44 29.98 -20.01
CA ALA A 255 16.78 30.56 -21.31
C ALA A 255 18.19 31.21 -21.34
N ALA A 256 18.68 31.65 -20.17
CA ALA A 256 20.04 32.18 -20.00
C ALA A 256 21.09 31.09 -19.71
N GLY A 257 20.70 29.80 -19.70
CA GLY A 257 21.59 28.68 -19.42
C GLY A 257 22.04 28.59 -17.96
N LYS A 258 21.19 29.05 -17.04
CA LYS A 258 21.44 29.07 -15.60
C LYS A 258 20.51 28.11 -14.88
#